data_dbf51f3755ccb1fc6eb6c1f494bbb5ee
#
_entry.id   dbf51f3755ccb1fc6eb6c1f494bbb5ee
#
_cell.length_a   1.000
_cell.length_b   1.000
_cell.length_c   1.000
_cell.angle_alpha   90.00
_cell.angle_beta   90.00
_cell.angle_gamma   90.00
#
_symmetry.space_group_name_H-M   'P 1'
#
loop_
_entity.id
_entity.type
_entity.pdbx_description
1 polymer ?
#
loop_
_entity_poly.entity_id
_entity_poly.type
_entity_poly.pdbx_seq_one_letter_code
_entity_poly.pdbx_strand_id
1 'polypeptide(L)'
;LTEISVVFILSIKLKQITVSGAIILRKNPETSRPEIFATQRGYGDFKGGWEIPGGKLEPGETPQKCIVREIREELATEVKADKVIGVVDYDYPTFHLTMHCILCTIVSGDLKLLEHEAAKWLNKETLRSVDWLPADLLILPEIEKLLISA
;
A
#
# COMPACT_ATOMS: atom_id res chain seq x y z
N LEU A 1 25.07 -23.13 20.81
CA LEU A 1 23.72 -23.07 20.31
C LEU A 1 23.58 -23.81 18.99
N THR A 2 22.46 -24.50 18.81
CA THR A 2 22.14 -25.16 17.56
C THR A 2 21.69 -24.10 16.52
N GLU A 3 21.77 -24.45 15.25
CA GLU A 3 21.27 -23.55 14.17
C GLU A 3 19.81 -23.18 14.39
N ILE A 4 18.96 -24.11 14.82
CA ILE A 4 17.54 -23.87 15.12
C ILE A 4 17.38 -22.82 16.21
N SER A 5 18.17 -22.86 17.27
CA SER A 5 18.13 -21.89 18.36
C SER A 5 18.54 -20.50 17.88
N VAL A 6 19.54 -20.40 17.00
CA VAL A 6 19.98 -19.13 16.43
C VAL A 6 18.89 -18.53 15.54
N VAL A 7 18.27 -19.34 14.69
CA VAL A 7 17.17 -18.89 13.83
C VAL A 7 15.97 -18.40 14.66
N PHE A 8 15.61 -19.13 15.71
CA PHE A 8 14.52 -18.74 16.61
C PHE A 8 14.80 -17.39 17.28
N ILE A 9 16.02 -17.20 17.81
CA ILE A 9 16.41 -15.94 18.45
C ILE A 9 16.37 -14.78 17.46
N LEU A 10 16.82 -14.97 16.21
CA LEU A 10 16.76 -13.94 15.17
C LEU A 10 15.30 -13.58 14.82
N SER A 11 14.43 -14.60 14.73
CA SER A 11 13.01 -14.39 14.40
C SER A 11 12.30 -13.55 15.46
N ILE A 12 12.52 -13.79 16.75
CA ILE A 12 11.88 -13.02 17.83
C ILE A 12 12.43 -11.60 17.95
N LYS A 13 13.58 -11.29 17.31
CA LYS A 13 14.15 -9.94 17.29
C LYS A 13 13.57 -9.07 16.19
N LEU A 14 12.87 -9.64 15.20
CA LEU A 14 12.22 -8.85 14.16
C LEU A 14 11.06 -8.04 14.75
N LYS A 15 11.10 -6.75 14.53
CA LYS A 15 10.01 -5.85 14.88
C LYS A 15 8.80 -6.17 14.01
N GLN A 16 7.62 -6.20 14.61
CA GLN A 16 6.35 -6.42 13.88
C GLN A 16 5.72 -5.06 13.55
N ILE A 17 5.46 -4.81 12.28
CA ILE A 17 4.81 -3.58 11.82
C ILE A 17 3.58 -3.96 11.01
N THR A 18 2.42 -3.48 11.44
CA THR A 18 1.15 -3.69 10.74
C THR A 18 0.69 -2.38 10.12
N VAL A 19 0.41 -2.43 8.82
CA VAL A 19 -0.03 -1.27 8.05
C VAL A 19 -1.28 -1.60 7.24
N SER A 20 -1.98 -0.55 6.80
CA SER A 20 -2.98 -0.64 5.75
C SER A 20 -2.48 0.08 4.52
N GLY A 21 -2.72 -0.48 3.34
CA GLY A 21 -2.44 0.14 2.06
C GLY A 21 -3.71 0.29 1.25
N ALA A 22 -3.87 1.43 0.58
CA ALA A 22 -5.05 1.73 -0.22
C ALA A 22 -4.84 1.40 -1.69
N ILE A 23 -5.67 0.51 -2.22
CA ILE A 23 -5.81 0.33 -3.67
C ILE A 23 -6.93 1.29 -4.09
N ILE A 24 -6.55 2.51 -4.45
CA ILE A 24 -7.50 3.55 -4.87
C ILE A 24 -7.78 3.35 -6.35
N LEU A 25 -8.96 2.83 -6.66
CA LEU A 25 -9.37 2.50 -8.01
C LEU A 25 -10.30 3.57 -8.57
N ARG A 26 -10.05 3.97 -9.81
CA ARG A 26 -10.94 4.86 -10.56
C ARG A 26 -11.00 4.47 -12.02
N LYS A 27 -11.96 5.02 -12.75
CA LYS A 27 -11.94 5.04 -14.22
C LYS A 27 -11.33 6.36 -14.68
N ASN A 28 -10.36 6.28 -15.58
CA ASN A 28 -9.76 7.48 -16.16
C ASN A 28 -10.85 8.35 -16.80
N PRO A 29 -10.92 9.66 -16.48
CA PRO A 29 -11.97 10.54 -16.99
C PRO A 29 -12.03 10.67 -18.52
N GLU A 30 -10.90 10.48 -19.20
CA GLU A 30 -10.82 10.62 -20.66
C GLU A 30 -10.99 9.30 -21.39
N THR A 31 -10.41 8.22 -20.86
CA THR A 31 -10.36 6.92 -21.54
C THR A 31 -11.34 5.90 -21.00
N SER A 32 -11.95 6.13 -19.83
CA SER A 32 -12.78 5.20 -19.08
C SER A 32 -12.05 3.91 -18.66
N ARG A 33 -10.74 3.87 -18.80
CA ARG A 33 -9.95 2.70 -18.41
C ARG A 33 -9.73 2.69 -16.89
N PRO A 34 -9.79 1.51 -16.25
CA PRO A 34 -9.50 1.41 -14.83
C PRO A 34 -8.02 1.67 -14.55
N GLU A 35 -7.76 2.37 -13.46
CA GLU A 35 -6.41 2.66 -13.00
C GLU A 35 -6.36 2.77 -11.49
N ILE A 36 -5.18 2.53 -10.91
CA ILE A 36 -4.95 2.66 -9.47
C ILE A 36 -3.91 3.75 -9.19
N PHE A 37 -3.99 4.35 -8.01
CA PHE A 37 -3.10 5.40 -7.58
C PHE A 37 -1.88 4.83 -6.88
N ALA A 38 -0.68 5.20 -7.34
CA ALA A 38 0.58 4.81 -6.72
C ALA A 38 1.37 6.06 -6.32
N THR A 39 2.10 5.96 -5.22
CA THR A 39 2.90 7.07 -4.69
C THR A 39 4.36 6.67 -4.56
N GLN A 40 5.25 7.65 -4.72
CA GLN A 40 6.67 7.47 -4.55
C GLN A 40 7.10 8.03 -3.20
N ARG A 41 7.83 7.23 -2.43
CA ARG A 41 8.32 7.63 -1.12
C ARG A 41 9.38 8.73 -1.24
N GLY A 42 9.17 9.85 -0.52
CA GLY A 42 10.01 11.04 -0.63
C GLY A 42 11.12 11.15 0.42
N TYR A 43 11.11 10.31 1.45
CA TYR A 43 12.07 10.39 2.56
C TYR A 43 12.26 9.05 3.25
N GLY A 44 13.24 8.97 4.14
CA GLY A 44 13.49 7.81 4.99
C GLY A 44 14.06 6.62 4.25
N ASP A 45 13.91 5.44 4.87
CA ASP A 45 14.28 4.18 4.27
C ASP A 45 13.42 3.91 3.05
N PHE A 46 14.02 3.33 2.01
CA PHE A 46 13.34 3.01 0.75
C PHE A 46 12.90 4.25 -0.05
N LYS A 47 13.52 5.41 0.19
CA LYS A 47 13.27 6.61 -0.61
C LYS A 47 13.39 6.31 -2.10
N GLY A 48 12.43 6.81 -2.87
CA GLY A 48 12.35 6.56 -4.32
C GLY A 48 11.56 5.32 -4.70
N GLY A 49 11.26 4.43 -3.76
CA GLY A 49 10.42 3.26 -4.00
C GLY A 49 8.95 3.64 -4.15
N TRP A 50 8.25 2.89 -5.01
CA TRP A 50 6.82 3.09 -5.25
C TRP A 50 5.98 2.15 -4.40
N GLU A 51 4.84 2.62 -3.94
CA GLU A 51 3.95 1.88 -3.06
C GLU A 51 2.49 2.33 -3.24
N ILE A 52 1.56 1.47 -2.82
CA ILE A 52 0.18 1.93 -2.60
C ILE A 52 0.20 2.79 -1.33
N PRO A 53 -0.51 3.93 -1.31
CA PRO A 53 -0.47 4.83 -0.14
C PRO A 53 -1.13 4.20 1.08
N GLY A 54 -0.65 4.56 2.26
CA GLY A 54 -1.18 4.05 3.52
C GLY A 54 -0.27 4.34 4.69
N GLY A 55 -0.43 3.60 5.77
CA GLY A 55 0.36 3.81 6.97
C GLY A 55 0.06 2.83 8.08
N LYS A 56 0.68 3.05 9.23
CA LYS A 56 0.62 2.16 10.39
C LYS A 56 -0.72 2.24 11.11
N LEU A 57 -1.22 1.08 11.55
CA LEU A 57 -2.37 1.02 12.44
C LEU A 57 -2.02 1.66 13.78
N GLU A 58 -2.93 2.46 14.31
CA GLU A 58 -2.88 2.94 15.69
C GLU A 58 -3.50 1.89 16.62
N PRO A 59 -3.14 1.91 17.93
CA PRO A 59 -3.71 0.96 18.89
C PRO A 59 -5.24 0.95 18.87
N GLY A 60 -5.83 -0.25 18.73
CA GLY A 60 -7.28 -0.42 18.70
C GLY A 60 -7.94 -0.07 17.36
N GLU A 61 -7.19 0.39 16.39
CA GLU A 61 -7.70 0.77 15.07
C GLU A 61 -7.88 -0.46 14.18
N THR A 62 -9.00 -0.53 13.45
CA THR A 62 -9.17 -1.55 12.42
C THR A 62 -8.38 -1.16 11.15
N PRO A 63 -7.99 -2.11 10.29
CA PRO A 63 -7.36 -1.78 9.03
C PRO A 63 -8.16 -0.81 8.16
N GLN A 64 -9.50 -0.95 8.15
CA GLN A 64 -10.39 -0.08 7.37
C GLN A 64 -10.40 1.35 7.90
N LYS A 65 -10.46 1.53 9.21
CA LYS A 65 -10.39 2.86 9.82
C LYS A 65 -9.02 3.49 9.61
N CYS A 66 -7.96 2.69 9.73
CA CYS A 66 -6.60 3.13 9.47
C CYS A 66 -6.46 3.73 8.08
N ILE A 67 -6.93 3.03 7.05
CA ILE A 67 -6.74 3.50 5.68
C ILE A 67 -7.51 4.80 5.40
N VAL A 68 -8.71 4.94 5.92
CA VAL A 68 -9.49 6.17 5.78
C VAL A 68 -8.75 7.35 6.42
N ARG A 69 -8.23 7.15 7.63
CA ARG A 69 -7.46 8.16 8.35
C ARG A 69 -6.15 8.51 7.62
N GLU A 70 -5.37 7.51 7.22
CA GLU A 70 -4.08 7.72 6.56
C GLU A 70 -4.22 8.48 5.24
N ILE A 71 -5.21 8.15 4.42
CA ILE A 71 -5.44 8.84 3.16
C ILE A 71 -5.89 10.29 3.40
N ARG A 72 -6.68 10.54 4.43
CA ARG A 72 -7.04 11.90 4.83
C ARG A 72 -5.80 12.70 5.24
N GLU A 73 -4.95 12.12 6.08
CA GLU A 73 -3.74 12.79 6.58
C GLU A 73 -2.69 13.03 5.49
N GLU A 74 -2.44 12.03 4.65
CA GLU A 74 -1.35 12.08 3.66
C GLU A 74 -1.75 12.73 2.33
N LEU A 75 -3.00 12.62 1.92
CA LEU A 75 -3.45 13.03 0.59
C LEU A 75 -4.61 14.03 0.63
N ALA A 76 -5.03 14.47 1.82
CA ALA A 76 -6.14 15.39 2.00
C ALA A 76 -7.41 14.94 1.23
N THR A 77 -7.68 13.63 1.24
CA THR A 77 -8.75 13.02 0.46
C THR A 77 -9.56 12.07 1.32
N GLU A 78 -10.87 12.09 1.15
CA GLU A 78 -11.77 11.14 1.80
C GLU A 78 -12.01 9.95 0.88
N VAL A 79 -11.78 8.77 1.41
CA VAL A 79 -12.04 7.51 0.70
C VAL A 79 -13.01 6.64 1.50
N LYS A 80 -13.71 5.77 0.78
CA LYS A 80 -14.47 4.69 1.36
C LYS A 80 -13.66 3.41 1.26
N ALA A 81 -13.50 2.70 2.37
CA ALA A 81 -12.87 1.39 2.39
C ALA A 81 -13.92 0.34 2.00
N ASP A 82 -13.82 -0.19 0.78
CA ASP A 82 -14.82 -1.11 0.23
C ASP A 82 -14.62 -2.55 0.70
N LYS A 83 -13.43 -3.12 0.47
CA LYS A 83 -13.14 -4.49 0.93
C LYS A 83 -11.63 -4.76 0.99
N VAL A 84 -11.23 -5.71 1.81
CA VAL A 84 -9.87 -6.22 1.85
C VAL A 84 -9.63 -7.10 0.62
N ILE A 85 -8.65 -6.74 -0.19
CA ILE A 85 -8.26 -7.50 -1.39
C ILE A 85 -7.26 -8.59 -1.03
N GLY A 86 -6.40 -8.34 -0.07
CA GLY A 86 -5.42 -9.31 0.39
C GLY A 86 -4.62 -8.78 1.58
N VAL A 87 -3.92 -9.69 2.23
CA VAL A 87 -2.99 -9.36 3.31
C VAL A 87 -1.61 -9.86 2.88
N VAL A 88 -0.64 -8.96 2.87
CA VAL A 88 0.73 -9.25 2.48
C VAL A 88 1.59 -9.35 3.74
N ASP A 89 2.39 -10.41 3.84
CA ASP A 89 3.43 -10.55 4.86
C ASP A 89 4.77 -10.55 4.16
N TYR A 90 5.69 -9.71 4.63
CA TYR A 90 7.04 -9.62 4.05
C TYR A 90 8.07 -9.29 5.11
N ASP A 91 9.19 -10.02 5.09
CA ASP A 91 10.33 -9.78 5.99
C ASP A 91 11.35 -8.86 5.33
N TYR A 92 11.36 -7.59 5.77
CA TYR A 92 12.47 -6.68 5.49
C TYR A 92 13.63 -7.00 6.45
N PRO A 93 14.86 -6.54 6.19
CA PRO A 93 16.01 -6.91 7.02
C PRO A 93 15.85 -6.64 8.52
N THR A 94 15.11 -5.59 8.89
CA THR A 94 14.98 -5.19 10.30
C THR A 94 13.59 -5.33 10.88
N PHE A 95 12.57 -5.68 10.06
CA PHE A 95 11.20 -5.81 10.55
C PHE A 95 10.37 -6.73 9.65
N HIS A 96 9.34 -7.30 10.27
CA HIS A 96 8.29 -8.03 9.56
C HIS A 96 7.13 -7.09 9.29
N LEU A 97 6.72 -6.98 8.03
CA LEU A 97 5.59 -6.16 7.62
C LEU A 97 4.36 -7.03 7.37
N THR A 98 3.24 -6.65 7.97
CA THR A 98 1.92 -7.16 7.61
C THR A 98 1.13 -6.01 7.03
N MET A 99 0.72 -6.11 5.76
CA MET A 99 0.00 -5.05 5.06
C MET A 99 -1.39 -5.52 4.62
N HIS A 100 -2.41 -4.88 5.16
CA HIS A 100 -3.80 -5.07 4.74
C HIS A 100 -4.06 -4.18 3.53
N CYS A 101 -4.26 -4.80 2.37
CA CYS A 101 -4.49 -4.09 1.10
C CYS A 101 -5.99 -3.95 0.86
N ILE A 102 -6.49 -2.72 0.88
CA ILE A 102 -7.92 -2.42 0.90
C ILE A 102 -8.32 -1.66 -0.34
N LEU A 103 -9.32 -2.18 -1.04
CA LEU A 103 -9.93 -1.49 -2.19
C LEU A 103 -10.66 -0.25 -1.68
N CYS A 104 -10.31 0.91 -2.24
CA CYS A 104 -10.87 2.19 -1.84
C CYS A 104 -11.44 2.95 -3.03
N THR A 105 -12.51 3.69 -2.76
CA THR A 105 -13.14 4.60 -3.72
C THR A 105 -13.07 6.02 -3.17
N ILE A 106 -12.72 7.00 -4.02
CA ILE A 106 -12.67 8.40 -3.62
C ILE A 106 -14.09 8.92 -3.40
N VAL A 107 -14.34 9.51 -2.24
CA VAL A 107 -15.60 10.20 -1.91
C VAL A 107 -15.47 11.67 -2.21
N SER A 108 -14.36 12.30 -1.82
CA SER A 108 -14.08 13.71 -2.06
C SER A 108 -12.59 14.00 -1.92
N GLY A 109 -12.12 15.06 -2.54
CA GLY A 109 -10.72 15.48 -2.51
C GLY A 109 -9.99 15.22 -3.81
N ASP A 110 -8.78 15.78 -3.93
CA ASP A 110 -8.00 15.81 -5.17
C ASP A 110 -6.67 15.04 -5.07
N LEU A 111 -6.48 14.20 -4.05
CA LEU A 111 -5.25 13.44 -3.81
C LEU A 111 -4.01 14.35 -3.79
N LYS A 112 -3.98 15.29 -2.86
CA LYS A 112 -2.85 16.21 -2.69
C LYS A 112 -1.66 15.49 -2.07
N LEU A 113 -0.48 15.64 -2.66
CA LEU A 113 0.74 15.02 -2.14
C LEU A 113 1.31 15.88 -1.02
N LEU A 114 1.06 15.51 0.23
CA LEU A 114 1.57 16.22 1.41
C LEU A 114 2.93 15.65 1.87
N GLU A 115 3.19 14.38 1.65
CA GLU A 115 4.38 13.68 2.14
C GLU A 115 5.15 12.90 1.06
N HIS A 116 4.58 12.70 -0.11
CA HIS A 116 5.16 11.90 -1.18
C HIS A 116 5.89 12.78 -2.19
N GLU A 117 6.91 12.23 -2.84
CA GLU A 117 7.70 12.93 -3.86
C GLU A 117 6.95 13.00 -5.18
N ALA A 118 6.25 11.95 -5.56
CA ALA A 118 5.51 11.86 -6.81
C ALA A 118 4.34 10.90 -6.69
N ALA A 119 3.44 10.94 -7.67
CA ALA A 119 2.34 10.00 -7.79
C ALA A 119 2.01 9.76 -9.25
N LYS A 120 1.41 8.60 -9.52
CA LYS A 120 0.93 8.22 -10.85
C LYS A 120 -0.35 7.42 -10.75
N TRP A 121 -1.23 7.61 -11.73
CA TRP A 121 -2.30 6.67 -12.01
C TRP A 121 -1.76 5.62 -12.96
N LEU A 122 -1.89 4.34 -12.59
CA LEU A 122 -1.36 3.22 -13.37
C LEU A 122 -2.51 2.33 -13.84
N ASN A 123 -2.50 1.99 -15.12
CA ASN A 123 -3.43 1.03 -15.71
C ASN A 123 -2.75 -0.35 -15.87
N LYS A 124 -3.43 -1.31 -16.49
CA LYS A 124 -2.89 -2.66 -16.64
C LYS A 124 -1.59 -2.74 -17.44
N GLU A 125 -1.38 -1.82 -18.38
CA GLU A 125 -0.14 -1.79 -19.19
C GLU A 125 1.01 -1.10 -18.47
N THR A 126 0.71 -0.16 -17.54
CA THR A 126 1.73 0.63 -16.86
C THR A 126 1.98 0.21 -15.42
N LEU A 127 1.19 -0.72 -14.88
CA LEU A 127 1.28 -1.13 -13.47
C LEU A 127 2.71 -1.51 -13.06
N ARG A 128 3.44 -2.20 -13.91
CA ARG A 128 4.81 -2.65 -13.61
C ARG A 128 5.89 -1.71 -14.13
N SER A 129 5.53 -0.50 -14.54
CA SER A 129 6.48 0.49 -15.06
C SER A 129 7.23 1.27 -13.99
N VAL A 130 6.85 1.13 -12.72
CA VAL A 130 7.49 1.81 -11.59
C VAL A 130 8.25 0.81 -10.73
N ASP A 131 9.21 1.32 -9.95
CA ASP A 131 10.04 0.52 -9.06
C ASP A 131 9.31 0.27 -7.73
N TRP A 132 8.42 -0.71 -7.73
CA TRP A 132 7.64 -1.08 -6.56
C TRP A 132 8.51 -1.58 -5.42
N LEU A 133 8.18 -1.20 -4.18
CA LEU A 133 8.78 -1.80 -3.00
C LEU A 133 8.47 -3.30 -2.94
N PRO A 134 9.38 -4.11 -2.34
CA PRO A 134 9.23 -5.57 -2.32
C PRO A 134 7.89 -6.08 -1.83
N ALA A 135 7.36 -5.53 -0.73
CA ALA A 135 6.07 -5.97 -0.19
C ALA A 135 4.93 -5.67 -1.18
N ASP A 136 4.97 -4.51 -1.83
CA ASP A 136 3.92 -4.10 -2.77
C ASP A 136 3.90 -4.97 -4.03
N LEU A 137 5.04 -5.52 -4.44
CA LEU A 137 5.10 -6.46 -5.55
C LEU A 137 4.18 -7.67 -5.32
N LEU A 138 3.99 -8.09 -4.07
CA LEU A 138 3.20 -9.27 -3.73
C LEU A 138 1.69 -9.07 -3.94
N ILE A 139 1.20 -7.84 -3.94
CA ILE A 139 -0.22 -7.55 -4.18
C ILE A 139 -0.52 -7.24 -5.65
N LEU A 140 0.48 -7.05 -6.50
CA LEU A 140 0.25 -6.69 -7.90
C LEU A 140 -0.61 -7.70 -8.67
N PRO A 141 -0.49 -9.03 -8.49
CA PRO A 141 -1.38 -9.96 -9.19
C PRO A 141 -2.85 -9.71 -8.89
N GLU A 142 -3.20 -9.36 -7.65
CA GLU A 142 -4.58 -9.04 -7.28
C GLU A 142 -5.02 -7.70 -7.87
N ILE A 143 -4.14 -6.72 -7.93
CA ILE A 143 -4.41 -5.43 -8.57
C ILE A 143 -4.62 -5.62 -10.08
N GLU A 144 -3.83 -6.47 -10.72
CA GLU A 144 -3.99 -6.78 -12.13
C GLU A 144 -5.40 -7.32 -12.44
N LYS A 145 -5.93 -8.19 -11.58
CA LYS A 145 -7.30 -8.71 -11.72
C LYS A 145 -8.34 -7.58 -11.66
N LEU A 146 -8.17 -6.62 -10.74
CA LEU A 146 -9.04 -5.46 -10.65
C LEU A 146 -9.00 -4.59 -11.90
N LEU A 147 -7.83 -4.39 -12.47
CA LEU A 147 -7.63 -3.56 -13.66
C LEU A 147 -8.20 -4.20 -14.94
N ILE A 148 -8.38 -5.51 -14.94
CA ILE A 148 -8.96 -6.24 -16.07
C ILE A 148 -10.49 -6.26 -15.96
N SER A 149 -11.03 -6.46 -14.76
CA SER A 149 -12.46 -6.71 -14.53
C SER A 149 -13.28 -5.45 -14.27
N ALA A 150 -12.63 -4.32 -14.00
CA ALA A 150 -13.31 -3.07 -13.63
C ALA A 150 -13.85 -2.28 -14.82
#